data_edcc31be58120ad98280cc19cae2db6e
#
_entry.id   edcc31be58120ad98280cc19cae2db6e
#
_cell.length_a   1.000
_cell.length_b   1.000
_cell.length_c   1.000
_cell.angle_alpha   90.00
_cell.angle_beta   90.00
_cell.angle_gamma   90.00
#
_symmetry.space_group_name_H-M   'P 1'
#
loop_
_entity.id
_entity.type
_entity.pdbx_description
1 polymer ?
#
loop_
_entity_poly.entity_id
_entity_poly.type
_entity_poly.pdbx_seq_one_letter_code
_entity_poly.pdbx_strand_id
1 'polypeptide(L)'
;MFSLMRSKQKITFIVFGGLSFLSGCQPVENPQVNLIPQPAQMEITGGYLKLDSGEVFSDSPSSKLESVVDPSWKGGNPEAYELRVTSKGISLKAATEQGLYYGKQTLRQLYTPNGFPCVAIQDSARFPYRGLHLDVSRHFFPKEEVFKLLDVMAYYKMNRLHFHLTDAGGWRVESKKYPKLTTDAAYRTNSDWLEWWDGQERQFTTADDPKAYGGFYTQDEIREIVAYAADRHITVLPEIEFPGHAFEVFFAYPELSCSGKAGVDHDFCIGNPATFTFMEEILSEMIDLFPSEYIHIGGDEAAKSSWKKCPKCQALMRKEGLKNVDELQSYMIHRVEEFLLSKGRKLIGWDEILEGGLAPEATVMSWRGESGGIKSARMGHDVIMTPGEYLYFDFYQADPRTQPYAIGGY
;
A
#
# COMPACT_ATOMS: atom_id res chain seq x y z
N MET A 1 34.45 81.62 21.91
CA MET A 1 33.47 82.24 22.78
C MET A 1 32.93 81.23 23.75
N PHE A 2 33.13 81.42 25.02
CA PHE A 2 32.71 80.64 26.19
C PHE A 2 33.23 79.24 26.42
N SER A 3 34.31 79.18 27.19
CA SER A 3 34.81 78.21 28.16
C SER A 3 33.73 77.86 29.17
N LEU A 4 33.67 76.57 29.63
CA LEU A 4 33.33 76.27 31.02
C LEU A 4 33.98 74.95 31.47
N MET A 5 34.94 75.03 32.33
CA MET A 5 35.55 74.00 33.16
C MET A 5 34.50 73.30 34.02
N ARG A 6 34.56 71.97 34.13
CA ARG A 6 33.95 71.23 35.24
C ARG A 6 34.93 70.24 35.87
N SER A 7 35.01 70.35 37.13
CA SER A 7 35.88 69.64 38.06
C SER A 7 35.65 68.14 38.14
N LYS A 8 36.70 67.37 38.25
CA LYS A 8 36.71 65.93 38.57
C LYS A 8 36.53 65.76 40.11
N GLN A 9 35.38 65.19 40.46
CA GLN A 9 35.25 64.53 41.74
C GLN A 9 35.43 63.02 41.57
N LYS A 10 36.41 62.40 42.22
CA LYS A 10 36.64 60.98 42.32
C LYS A 10 35.72 60.44 43.44
N ILE A 11 34.76 59.59 43.06
CA ILE A 11 34.01 58.82 44.01
C ILE A 11 34.57 57.38 43.94
N THR A 12 35.13 56.91 45.03
CA THR A 12 35.64 55.56 45.21
C THR A 12 34.46 54.69 45.65
N PHE A 13 33.99 53.78 44.76
CA PHE A 13 33.04 52.73 45.14
C PHE A 13 33.83 51.53 45.65
N ILE A 14 33.60 51.14 46.90
CA ILE A 14 33.98 49.81 47.40
C ILE A 14 32.91 48.83 47.02
N VAL A 15 33.24 47.92 46.09
CA VAL A 15 32.32 46.80 45.68
C VAL A 15 32.59 45.65 46.65
N PHE A 16 31.63 45.41 47.54
CA PHE A 16 31.52 44.12 48.25
C PHE A 16 31.13 43.06 47.31
N GLY A 17 32.03 42.14 46.97
CA GLY A 17 31.72 40.96 46.15
C GLY A 17 30.88 39.93 46.91
N GLY A 18 29.59 40.00 46.75
CA GLY A 18 28.73 38.90 47.10
C GLY A 18 28.66 37.91 45.89
N LEU A 19 29.37 36.78 45.97
CA LEU A 19 29.15 35.66 45.05
C LEU A 19 27.79 35.04 45.39
N SER A 20 26.72 35.54 44.74
CA SER A 20 25.47 34.81 44.66
C SER A 20 25.62 33.72 43.61
N PHE A 21 25.78 32.47 44.03
CA PHE A 21 25.55 31.31 43.18
C PHE A 21 24.07 31.28 42.82
N LEU A 22 23.70 31.96 41.76
CA LEU A 22 22.46 31.67 41.04
C LEU A 22 22.65 30.31 40.37
N SER A 23 22.25 29.25 41.06
CA SER A 23 21.95 27.97 40.38
C SER A 23 20.83 28.28 39.39
N GLY A 24 21.21 28.67 38.18
CA GLY A 24 20.28 28.78 37.08
C GLY A 24 19.67 27.40 36.84
N CYS A 25 18.39 27.24 37.19
CA CYS A 25 17.61 26.19 36.56
C CYS A 25 17.74 26.40 35.04
N GLN A 26 18.54 25.58 34.39
CA GLN A 26 18.49 25.51 32.93
C GLN A 26 17.03 25.15 32.58
N PRO A 27 16.37 25.90 31.69
CA PRO A 27 15.03 25.51 31.25
C PRO A 27 15.14 24.09 30.72
N VAL A 28 14.32 23.20 31.25
CA VAL A 28 14.18 21.84 30.68
C VAL A 28 13.70 22.07 29.26
N GLU A 29 14.58 21.81 28.31
CA GLU A 29 14.27 21.95 26.90
C GLU A 29 13.11 20.98 26.60
N ASN A 30 11.93 21.51 26.28
CA ASN A 30 10.81 20.67 25.93
C ASN A 30 11.15 19.97 24.61
N PRO A 31 11.22 18.63 24.58
CA PRO A 31 11.54 17.89 23.38
C PRO A 31 10.52 18.19 22.28
N GLN A 32 11.00 18.43 21.06
CA GLN A 32 10.13 18.40 19.90
C GLN A 32 9.90 16.93 19.50
N VAL A 33 8.62 16.57 19.35
CA VAL A 33 8.20 15.21 18.98
C VAL A 33 7.36 15.31 17.73
N ASN A 34 7.86 14.69 16.64
CA ASN A 34 7.19 14.61 15.36
C ASN A 34 6.95 13.13 15.02
N LEU A 35 5.71 12.68 15.13
CA LEU A 35 5.30 11.30 14.83
C LEU A 35 4.41 11.26 13.60
N ILE A 36 4.61 10.27 12.75
CA ILE A 36 3.78 10.00 11.57
C ILE A 36 3.36 8.52 11.60
N PRO A 37 2.06 8.24 11.60
CA PRO A 37 0.94 9.16 11.81
C PRO A 37 0.96 9.78 13.21
N GLN A 38 0.35 10.96 13.35
CA GLN A 38 0.20 11.61 14.66
C GLN A 38 -0.72 10.76 15.54
N PRO A 39 -0.30 10.44 16.79
CA PRO A 39 -1.13 9.69 17.72
C PRO A 39 -2.44 10.40 18.06
N ALA A 40 -3.48 9.63 18.38
CA ALA A 40 -4.78 10.16 18.78
C ALA A 40 -4.69 11.06 20.01
N GLN A 41 -3.81 10.71 20.97
CA GLN A 41 -3.54 11.51 22.16
C GLN A 41 -2.04 11.43 22.49
N MET A 42 -1.42 12.59 22.73
CA MET A 42 -0.02 12.67 23.14
C MET A 42 0.19 13.85 24.07
N GLU A 43 0.89 13.61 25.18
CA GLU A 43 1.35 14.62 26.13
C GLU A 43 2.89 14.51 26.25
N ILE A 44 3.60 15.62 26.09
CA ILE A 44 5.04 15.70 26.32
C ILE A 44 5.24 16.10 27.80
N THR A 45 5.83 15.20 28.58
CA THR A 45 5.99 15.39 30.04
C THR A 45 7.32 16.03 30.42
N GLY A 46 8.19 16.28 29.44
CA GLY A 46 9.47 16.98 29.58
C GLY A 46 10.66 16.09 29.95
N GLY A 47 11.84 16.43 29.41
CA GLY A 47 13.06 15.67 29.58
C GLY A 47 13.18 14.43 28.70
N TYR A 48 14.24 13.64 28.96
CA TYR A 48 14.59 12.46 28.17
C TYR A 48 14.93 11.26 29.05
N LEU A 49 14.54 10.08 28.63
CA LEU A 49 15.11 8.82 29.11
C LEU A 49 16.42 8.57 28.37
N LYS A 50 17.54 8.56 29.09
CA LYS A 50 18.86 8.22 28.56
C LYS A 50 18.98 6.71 28.41
N LEU A 51 18.66 6.21 27.22
CA LEU A 51 18.71 4.80 26.85
C LEU A 51 19.02 4.73 25.36
N ASP A 52 19.90 3.81 24.95
CA ASP A 52 20.23 3.61 23.55
C ASP A 52 19.13 2.82 22.83
N SER A 53 18.94 3.07 21.54
CA SER A 53 17.94 2.33 20.73
C SER A 53 18.24 0.83 20.69
N GLY A 54 19.51 0.43 20.61
CA GLY A 54 19.94 -0.96 20.64
C GLY A 54 19.53 -1.68 21.92
N GLU A 55 19.52 -0.98 23.07
CA GLU A 55 19.06 -1.54 24.34
C GLU A 55 17.54 -1.80 24.36
N VAL A 56 16.78 -1.07 23.53
CA VAL A 56 15.31 -1.20 23.46
C VAL A 56 14.85 -2.21 22.41
N PHE A 57 15.55 -2.26 21.28
CA PHE A 57 15.12 -3.04 20.10
C PHE A 57 15.96 -4.30 19.86
N SER A 58 16.81 -4.72 20.79
CA SER A 58 17.54 -5.99 20.73
C SER A 58 16.63 -7.17 21.07
N ASP A 59 17.11 -8.39 20.77
CA ASP A 59 16.44 -9.65 21.16
C ASP A 59 16.34 -9.83 22.68
N SER A 60 17.17 -9.09 23.43
CA SER A 60 17.15 -9.06 24.90
C SER A 60 17.01 -7.60 25.35
N PRO A 61 15.79 -7.06 25.32
CA PRO A 61 15.55 -5.66 25.61
C PRO A 61 15.90 -5.33 27.08
N SER A 62 16.28 -4.07 27.30
CA SER A 62 16.59 -3.55 28.62
C SER A 62 15.46 -3.79 29.61
N SER A 63 15.82 -4.07 30.89
CA SER A 63 14.87 -4.15 32.00
C SER A 63 14.07 -2.84 32.24
N LYS A 64 14.45 -1.76 31.56
CA LYS A 64 13.71 -0.49 31.55
C LYS A 64 12.55 -0.47 30.56
N LEU A 65 12.41 -1.49 29.68
CA LEU A 65 11.24 -1.65 28.80
C LEU A 65 10.32 -2.73 29.36
N GLU A 66 9.16 -2.33 29.81
CA GLU A 66 8.06 -3.22 30.19
C GLU A 66 7.03 -3.25 29.08
N SER A 67 6.75 -4.42 28.51
CA SER A 67 5.75 -4.62 27.47
C SER A 67 4.72 -5.65 27.92
N VAL A 68 3.42 -5.30 27.84
CA VAL A 68 2.33 -6.15 28.33
C VAL A 68 1.20 -6.24 27.31
N VAL A 69 0.81 -7.46 26.94
CA VAL A 69 -0.46 -7.74 26.28
C VAL A 69 -1.51 -8.07 27.32
N ASP A 70 -2.59 -7.30 27.35
CA ASP A 70 -3.75 -7.50 28.21
C ASP A 70 -5.01 -7.51 27.34
N PRO A 71 -5.53 -8.69 26.97
CA PRO A 71 -6.71 -8.83 26.11
C PRO A 71 -7.97 -8.14 26.67
N SER A 72 -8.01 -7.88 27.98
CA SER A 72 -9.13 -7.16 28.62
C SER A 72 -9.03 -5.65 28.51
N TRP A 73 -7.88 -5.12 28.06
CA TRP A 73 -7.62 -3.70 28.01
C TRP A 73 -8.42 -3.01 26.88
N LYS A 74 -9.12 -1.94 27.23
CA LYS A 74 -9.88 -1.07 26.30
C LYS A 74 -10.69 -1.77 25.21
N GLY A 75 -11.45 -2.80 25.56
CA GLY A 75 -12.67 -3.19 24.83
C GLY A 75 -12.57 -3.49 23.35
N GLY A 76 -11.40 -3.89 22.83
CA GLY A 76 -11.40 -4.64 21.59
C GLY A 76 -10.84 -4.00 20.34
N ASN A 77 -10.26 -2.79 20.35
CA ASN A 77 -9.50 -2.36 19.17
C ASN A 77 -8.14 -3.08 19.18
N PRO A 78 -7.89 -4.02 18.24
CA PRO A 78 -6.67 -4.85 18.23
C PRO A 78 -5.40 -4.03 17.99
N GLU A 79 -5.52 -2.82 17.44
CA GLU A 79 -4.40 -1.95 17.10
C GLU A 79 -4.11 -0.89 18.17
N ALA A 80 -4.93 -0.84 19.25
CA ALA A 80 -4.78 0.16 20.30
C ALA A 80 -3.59 -0.15 21.22
N TYR A 81 -2.88 0.91 21.63
CA TYR A 81 -1.80 0.82 22.61
C TYR A 81 -1.71 2.07 23.51
N GLU A 82 -1.07 1.89 24.67
CA GLU A 82 -0.63 2.96 25.54
C GLU A 82 0.90 2.89 25.68
N LEU A 83 1.58 3.99 25.44
CA LEU A 83 3.03 4.12 25.58
C LEU A 83 3.35 5.25 26.55
N ARG A 84 4.12 4.93 27.60
CA ARG A 84 4.67 5.92 28.54
C ARG A 84 6.18 5.83 28.55
N VAL A 85 6.83 6.96 28.31
CA VAL A 85 8.26 7.13 28.49
C VAL A 85 8.47 8.10 29.63
N THR A 86 9.21 7.65 30.64
CA THR A 86 9.60 8.47 31.80
C THR A 86 11.11 8.48 31.95
N SER A 87 11.67 9.32 32.80
CA SER A 87 13.12 9.29 33.12
C SER A 87 13.60 7.96 33.74
N LYS A 88 12.66 7.09 34.16
CA LYS A 88 12.98 5.80 34.83
C LYS A 88 12.88 4.61 33.89
N GLY A 89 12.06 4.69 32.84
CA GLY A 89 11.83 3.57 31.90
C GLY A 89 10.65 3.81 30.96
N ILE A 90 10.37 2.78 30.18
CA ILE A 90 9.32 2.72 29.15
C ILE A 90 8.30 1.66 29.57
N SER A 91 7.03 2.01 29.49
CA SER A 91 5.91 1.08 29.65
C SER A 91 5.07 1.10 28.38
N LEU A 92 4.85 -0.06 27.79
CA LEU A 92 4.03 -0.25 26.59
C LEU A 92 2.96 -1.32 26.87
N LYS A 93 1.69 -0.94 26.76
CA LYS A 93 0.54 -1.81 26.97
C LYS A 93 -0.36 -1.82 25.75
N ALA A 94 -0.85 -2.99 25.36
CA ALA A 94 -1.79 -3.16 24.27
C ALA A 94 -2.77 -4.32 24.54
N ALA A 95 -3.86 -4.39 23.77
CA ALA A 95 -4.80 -5.50 23.84
C ALA A 95 -4.30 -6.73 23.06
N THR A 96 -3.42 -6.55 22.07
CA THR A 96 -2.92 -7.59 21.16
C THR A 96 -1.44 -7.40 20.86
N GLU A 97 -0.80 -8.41 20.28
CA GLU A 97 0.56 -8.31 19.74
C GLU A 97 0.67 -7.25 18.63
N GLN A 98 -0.37 -7.09 17.80
CA GLN A 98 -0.41 -6.05 16.77
C GLN A 98 -0.37 -4.64 17.39
N GLY A 99 -1.12 -4.40 18.45
CA GLY A 99 -1.08 -3.13 19.19
C GLY A 99 0.29 -2.87 19.81
N LEU A 100 0.94 -3.91 20.40
CA LEU A 100 2.32 -3.80 20.88
C LEU A 100 3.29 -3.46 19.74
N TYR A 101 3.12 -4.11 18.59
CA TYR A 101 3.94 -3.85 17.41
C TYR A 101 3.87 -2.38 16.99
N TYR A 102 2.67 -1.81 16.90
CA TYR A 102 2.48 -0.39 16.54
C TYR A 102 3.02 0.57 17.61
N GLY A 103 2.90 0.21 18.88
CA GLY A 103 3.54 0.96 19.95
C GLY A 103 5.07 0.97 19.85
N LYS A 104 5.66 -0.18 19.46
CA LYS A 104 7.11 -0.27 19.19
C LYS A 104 7.51 0.59 17.97
N GLN A 105 6.69 0.67 16.91
CA GLN A 105 6.97 1.57 15.78
C GLN A 105 6.95 3.04 16.22
N THR A 106 6.00 3.44 17.07
CA THR A 106 6.00 4.78 17.66
C THR A 106 7.25 5.03 18.48
N LEU A 107 7.66 4.05 19.27
CA LEU A 107 8.88 4.15 20.07
C LEU A 107 10.14 4.30 19.20
N ARG A 108 10.20 3.61 18.05
CA ARG A 108 11.29 3.80 17.07
C ARG A 108 11.35 5.23 16.54
N GLN A 109 10.20 5.85 16.24
CA GLN A 109 10.14 7.24 15.78
C GLN A 109 10.48 8.26 16.87
N LEU A 110 10.28 7.93 18.14
CA LEU A 110 10.61 8.79 19.27
C LEU A 110 12.11 8.88 19.55
N TYR A 111 12.91 7.94 19.09
CA TYR A 111 14.33 7.90 19.39
C TYR A 111 15.07 9.10 18.78
N THR A 112 15.89 9.77 19.59
CA THR A 112 16.74 10.88 19.19
C THR A 112 18.18 10.66 19.71
N PRO A 113 19.18 11.40 19.25
CA PRO A 113 20.54 11.36 19.83
C PRO A 113 20.56 11.69 21.32
N ASN A 114 19.54 12.37 21.85
CA ASN A 114 19.38 12.66 23.28
C ASN A 114 18.73 11.52 24.08
N GLY A 115 18.32 10.44 23.44
CA GLY A 115 17.51 9.36 23.99
C GLY A 115 16.03 9.52 23.64
N PHE A 116 15.17 8.92 24.43
CA PHE A 116 13.72 8.94 24.22
C PHE A 116 13.08 10.11 24.96
N PRO A 117 12.33 11.02 24.29
CA PRO A 117 11.54 12.05 24.96
C PRO A 117 10.55 11.45 25.97
N CYS A 118 10.39 12.07 27.14
CA CYS A 118 9.38 11.67 28.09
C CYS A 118 8.00 12.10 27.61
N VAL A 119 7.14 11.09 27.33
CA VAL A 119 5.80 11.27 26.75
C VAL A 119 4.81 10.30 27.34
N ALA A 120 3.53 10.66 27.27
CA ALA A 120 2.39 9.77 27.46
C ALA A 120 1.55 9.76 26.18
N ILE A 121 1.38 8.59 25.59
CA ILE A 121 0.68 8.40 24.30
C ILE A 121 -0.42 7.35 24.49
N GLN A 122 -1.62 7.65 23.98
CA GLN A 122 -2.67 6.68 23.75
C GLN A 122 -3.09 6.79 22.29
N ASP A 123 -3.01 5.66 21.60
CA ASP A 123 -3.23 5.64 20.15
C ASP A 123 -4.03 4.41 19.74
N SER A 124 -4.74 4.56 18.63
CA SER A 124 -5.40 3.48 17.91
C SER A 124 -5.66 3.95 16.48
N ALA A 125 -5.56 3.05 15.52
CA ALA A 125 -5.81 3.40 14.14
C ALA A 125 -7.25 3.90 13.94
N ARG A 126 -7.42 5.01 13.21
CA ARG A 126 -8.74 5.56 12.84
C ARG A 126 -9.43 4.70 11.79
N PHE A 127 -8.64 4.16 10.83
CA PHE A 127 -9.14 3.34 9.74
C PHE A 127 -8.55 1.93 9.83
N PRO A 128 -9.37 0.88 9.69
CA PRO A 128 -8.89 -0.51 9.71
C PRO A 128 -8.09 -0.89 8.45
N TYR A 129 -8.30 -0.20 7.33
CA TYR A 129 -7.56 -0.36 6.09
C TYR A 129 -6.63 0.83 5.87
N ARG A 130 -5.33 0.59 5.80
CA ARG A 130 -4.28 1.58 5.51
C ARG A 130 -3.33 0.96 4.50
N GLY A 131 -3.69 1.10 3.22
CA GLY A 131 -3.03 0.42 2.12
C GLY A 131 -1.97 1.28 1.43
N LEU A 132 -1.00 0.60 0.83
CA LEU A 132 -0.11 1.12 -0.19
C LEU A 132 -0.18 0.18 -1.38
N HIS A 133 -0.40 0.73 -2.57
CA HIS A 133 -0.42 0.02 -3.84
C HIS A 133 0.99 0.01 -4.44
N LEU A 134 1.43 -1.17 -4.90
CA LEU A 134 2.68 -1.34 -5.64
C LEU A 134 2.40 -2.02 -6.97
N ASP A 135 2.59 -1.30 -8.04
CA ASP A 135 2.54 -1.83 -9.40
C ASP A 135 3.89 -2.43 -9.78
N VAL A 136 3.93 -3.74 -9.89
CA VAL A 136 5.11 -4.50 -10.33
C VAL A 136 4.99 -4.96 -11.78
N SER A 137 3.85 -4.70 -12.43
CA SER A 137 3.63 -5.03 -13.82
C SER A 137 4.31 -4.04 -14.75
N ARG A 138 4.03 -2.73 -14.61
CA ARG A 138 4.66 -1.71 -15.46
C ARG A 138 6.15 -1.58 -15.16
N HIS A 139 6.55 -1.78 -13.91
CA HIS A 139 7.95 -1.86 -13.51
C HIS A 139 8.17 -3.01 -12.53
N PHE A 140 9.00 -3.99 -12.90
CA PHE A 140 9.29 -5.13 -12.03
C PHE A 140 10.29 -4.76 -10.94
N PHE A 141 9.94 -5.06 -9.69
CA PHE A 141 10.81 -4.92 -8.53
C PHE A 141 11.17 -6.31 -7.99
N PRO A 142 12.45 -6.62 -7.75
CA PRO A 142 12.83 -7.86 -7.07
C PRO A 142 12.29 -7.88 -5.64
N LYS A 143 12.14 -9.08 -5.05
CA LYS A 143 11.52 -9.26 -3.71
C LYS A 143 12.22 -8.46 -2.61
N GLU A 144 13.52 -8.23 -2.73
CA GLU A 144 14.30 -7.44 -1.76
C GLU A 144 13.83 -5.98 -1.69
N GLU A 145 13.37 -5.42 -2.80
CA GLU A 145 12.78 -4.07 -2.81
C GLU A 145 11.38 -4.09 -2.19
N VAL A 146 10.61 -5.16 -2.42
CA VAL A 146 9.31 -5.35 -1.75
C VAL A 146 9.49 -5.45 -0.23
N PHE A 147 10.53 -6.14 0.24
CA PHE A 147 10.84 -6.21 1.69
C PHE A 147 11.15 -4.83 2.27
N LYS A 148 11.95 -4.01 1.59
CA LYS A 148 12.21 -2.62 2.02
C LYS A 148 10.94 -1.78 2.09
N LEU A 149 10.05 -1.94 1.12
CA LEU A 149 8.75 -1.27 1.12
C LEU A 149 7.90 -1.70 2.32
N LEU A 150 7.86 -3.00 2.62
CA LEU A 150 7.16 -3.54 3.79
C LEU A 150 7.72 -3.00 5.11
N ASP A 151 9.05 -2.80 5.20
CA ASP A 151 9.67 -2.16 6.37
C ASP A 151 9.22 -0.70 6.54
N VAL A 152 9.16 0.06 5.44
CA VAL A 152 8.66 1.44 5.44
C VAL A 152 7.17 1.47 5.80
N MET A 153 6.35 0.59 5.22
CA MET A 153 4.94 0.46 5.56
C MET A 153 4.73 0.17 7.05
N ALA A 154 5.50 -0.76 7.60
CA ALA A 154 5.47 -1.11 9.02
C ALA A 154 5.84 0.09 9.91
N TYR A 155 6.88 0.84 9.55
CA TYR A 155 7.32 2.02 10.29
C TYR A 155 6.23 3.09 10.39
N TYR A 156 5.42 3.25 9.34
CA TYR A 156 4.28 4.17 9.30
C TYR A 156 2.93 3.51 9.65
N LYS A 157 2.94 2.29 10.20
CA LYS A 157 1.75 1.55 10.66
C LYS A 157 0.71 1.30 9.56
N MET A 158 1.14 1.17 8.31
CA MET A 158 0.30 0.68 7.22
C MET A 158 0.13 -0.83 7.36
N ASN A 159 -1.02 -1.38 6.95
CA ASN A 159 -1.36 -2.77 7.21
C ASN A 159 -1.88 -3.55 5.99
N ARG A 160 -1.88 -2.95 4.81
CA ARG A 160 -2.27 -3.61 3.56
C ARG A 160 -1.28 -3.25 2.46
N LEU A 161 -0.57 -4.24 1.92
CA LEU A 161 0.14 -4.11 0.64
C LEU A 161 -0.82 -4.54 -0.46
N HIS A 162 -1.29 -3.60 -1.28
CA HIS A 162 -2.03 -3.88 -2.50
C HIS A 162 -1.01 -4.19 -3.60
N PHE A 163 -0.92 -5.45 -3.99
CA PHE A 163 0.14 -5.98 -4.83
C PHE A 163 -0.39 -6.24 -6.24
N HIS A 164 -0.16 -5.28 -7.13
CA HIS A 164 -0.65 -5.28 -8.51
C HIS A 164 0.27 -6.13 -9.38
N LEU A 165 -0.10 -7.42 -9.50
CA LEU A 165 0.76 -8.48 -10.04
C LEU A 165 0.63 -8.68 -11.55
N THR A 166 -0.45 -8.21 -12.15
CA THR A 166 -0.72 -8.43 -13.59
C THR A 166 -1.29 -7.19 -14.23
N ASP A 167 -0.82 -6.87 -15.39
CA ASP A 167 -1.30 -5.81 -16.27
C ASP A 167 -0.55 -5.91 -17.60
N ALA A 168 -0.94 -5.11 -18.58
CA ALA A 168 -0.38 -5.04 -19.92
C ALA A 168 1.16 -4.98 -19.98
N GLY A 169 1.83 -4.53 -18.90
CA GLY A 169 3.29 -4.45 -18.79
C GLY A 169 3.99 -5.78 -18.53
N GLY A 170 3.27 -6.77 -18.03
CA GLY A 170 3.76 -8.12 -17.82
C GLY A 170 3.09 -8.84 -16.65
N TRP A 171 3.01 -10.15 -16.76
CA TRP A 171 2.53 -11.06 -15.73
C TRP A 171 3.61 -11.37 -14.70
N ARG A 172 3.38 -11.16 -13.39
CA ARG A 172 4.44 -11.17 -12.38
C ARG A 172 4.36 -12.28 -11.34
N VAL A 173 3.43 -13.21 -11.44
CA VAL A 173 3.31 -14.31 -10.49
C VAL A 173 3.33 -15.67 -11.19
N GLU A 174 4.12 -16.60 -10.68
CA GLU A 174 4.21 -17.95 -11.26
C GLU A 174 2.86 -18.68 -11.15
N SER A 175 2.34 -19.16 -12.30
CA SER A 175 1.25 -20.11 -12.37
C SER A 175 1.76 -21.48 -12.78
N LYS A 176 1.43 -22.50 -12.00
CA LYS A 176 1.78 -23.89 -12.34
C LYS A 176 0.88 -24.46 -13.43
N LYS A 177 -0.36 -23.98 -13.53
CA LYS A 177 -1.32 -24.39 -14.55
C LYS A 177 -1.09 -23.70 -15.89
N TYR A 178 -0.64 -22.47 -15.85
CA TYR A 178 -0.44 -21.61 -17.01
C TYR A 178 1.00 -21.11 -17.13
N PRO A 179 2.00 -22.00 -17.31
CA PRO A 179 3.41 -21.63 -17.25
C PRO A 179 3.84 -20.61 -18.31
N LYS A 180 3.14 -20.52 -19.45
CA LYS A 180 3.43 -19.53 -20.48
C LYS A 180 3.23 -18.09 -20.01
N LEU A 181 2.45 -17.84 -18.96
CA LEU A 181 2.31 -16.50 -18.39
C LEU A 181 3.64 -15.93 -17.92
N THR A 182 4.55 -16.77 -17.44
CA THR A 182 5.87 -16.35 -16.98
C THR A 182 6.98 -16.58 -17.99
N THR A 183 6.82 -17.52 -18.94
CA THR A 183 7.83 -17.70 -20.01
C THR A 183 7.65 -16.73 -21.17
N ASP A 184 6.41 -16.41 -21.54
CA ASP A 184 6.07 -15.69 -22.77
C ASP A 184 5.49 -14.29 -22.52
N ALA A 185 5.09 -13.96 -21.27
CA ALA A 185 4.40 -12.73 -20.94
C ALA A 185 4.96 -11.97 -19.70
N ALA A 186 6.11 -12.39 -19.16
CA ALA A 186 6.76 -11.71 -18.05
C ALA A 186 7.92 -10.78 -18.46
N TYR A 187 8.37 -10.87 -19.71
CA TYR A 187 9.48 -10.07 -20.19
C TYR A 187 9.11 -9.31 -21.44
N ARG A 188 9.32 -8.00 -21.45
CA ARG A 188 9.12 -7.14 -22.60
C ARG A 188 10.44 -6.69 -23.21
N THR A 189 10.42 -6.20 -24.45
CA THR A 189 11.62 -5.85 -25.23
C THR A 189 12.22 -4.49 -24.91
N ASN A 190 11.56 -3.67 -24.07
CA ASN A 190 12.05 -2.35 -23.66
C ASN A 190 11.75 -2.09 -22.19
N SER A 191 12.71 -1.53 -21.46
CA SER A 191 12.56 -1.14 -20.06
C SER A 191 11.74 0.15 -19.86
N ASP A 192 11.80 1.07 -20.83
CA ASP A 192 10.98 2.27 -20.81
C ASP A 192 9.52 1.89 -21.12
N TRP A 193 8.64 2.19 -20.15
CA TRP A 193 7.22 1.84 -20.26
C TRP A 193 6.53 2.62 -21.37
N LEU A 194 6.76 3.94 -21.46
CA LEU A 194 6.08 4.79 -22.45
C LEU A 194 6.57 4.49 -23.86
N GLU A 195 7.89 4.33 -24.06
CA GLU A 195 8.44 3.93 -25.35
C GLU A 195 7.91 2.58 -25.81
N TRP A 196 7.77 1.62 -24.89
CA TRP A 196 7.23 0.30 -25.19
C TRP A 196 5.73 0.33 -25.47
N TRP A 197 4.96 1.08 -24.63
CA TRP A 197 3.50 1.14 -24.73
C TRP A 197 3.03 1.95 -25.94
N ASP A 198 3.61 3.11 -26.19
CA ASP A 198 3.28 3.97 -27.32
C ASP A 198 3.98 3.55 -28.60
N GLY A 199 5.04 2.76 -28.51
CA GLY A 199 5.77 2.20 -29.63
C GLY A 199 4.91 1.24 -30.45
N GLN A 200 5.29 1.06 -31.72
CA GLN A 200 4.55 0.17 -32.64
C GLN A 200 4.80 -1.32 -32.37
N GLU A 201 5.79 -1.63 -31.51
CA GLU A 201 6.24 -3.01 -31.26
C GLU A 201 6.02 -3.41 -29.80
N ARG A 202 4.83 -3.34 -29.25
CA ARG A 202 4.50 -3.87 -27.92
C ARG A 202 4.74 -5.39 -27.86
N GLN A 203 6.01 -5.81 -27.86
CA GLN A 203 6.42 -7.21 -27.93
C GLN A 203 6.87 -7.74 -26.59
N PHE A 204 6.47 -8.94 -26.28
CA PHE A 204 7.05 -9.75 -25.23
C PHE A 204 8.18 -10.61 -25.79
N THR A 205 9.07 -11.04 -24.91
CA THR A 205 10.23 -11.88 -25.22
C THR A 205 10.47 -12.87 -24.09
N THR A 206 11.51 -13.70 -24.21
CA THR A 206 11.90 -14.65 -23.16
C THR A 206 13.06 -14.10 -22.34
N ALA A 207 13.31 -14.67 -21.17
CA ALA A 207 14.37 -14.24 -20.25
C ALA A 207 15.78 -14.26 -20.87
N ASP A 208 16.01 -15.09 -21.90
CA ASP A 208 17.33 -15.23 -22.55
C ASP A 208 17.61 -14.13 -23.58
N ASP A 209 16.63 -13.32 -23.96
CA ASP A 209 16.82 -12.21 -24.89
C ASP A 209 17.68 -11.11 -24.23
N PRO A 210 18.78 -10.66 -24.87
CA PRO A 210 19.59 -9.57 -24.33
C PRO A 210 18.84 -8.24 -24.08
N LYS A 211 17.67 -8.08 -24.68
CA LYS A 211 16.78 -6.92 -24.50
C LYS A 211 15.68 -7.16 -23.45
N ALA A 212 15.63 -8.36 -22.88
CA ALA A 212 14.56 -8.69 -21.94
C ALA A 212 14.56 -7.76 -20.73
N TYR A 213 13.42 -7.14 -20.46
CA TYR A 213 13.15 -6.40 -19.26
C TYR A 213 11.90 -6.93 -18.58
N GLY A 214 12.02 -7.27 -17.32
CA GLY A 214 10.92 -7.81 -16.52
C GLY A 214 11.40 -8.84 -15.52
N GLY A 215 10.50 -9.71 -15.15
CA GLY A 215 10.70 -10.77 -14.18
C GLY A 215 9.35 -11.22 -13.63
N PHE A 216 9.38 -12.19 -12.76
CA PHE A 216 8.22 -12.65 -12.03
C PHE A 216 8.65 -13.22 -10.69
N TYR A 217 7.71 -13.35 -9.76
CA TYR A 217 7.93 -14.02 -8.49
C TYR A 217 7.52 -15.49 -8.62
N THR A 218 8.40 -16.38 -8.20
CA THR A 218 8.04 -17.78 -8.00
C THR A 218 7.02 -17.89 -6.87
N GLN A 219 6.25 -18.98 -6.83
CA GLN A 219 5.31 -19.20 -5.73
C GLN A 219 6.01 -19.24 -4.36
N ASP A 220 7.26 -19.69 -4.31
CA ASP A 220 8.04 -19.69 -3.06
C ASP A 220 8.44 -18.27 -2.66
N GLU A 221 8.84 -17.42 -3.59
CA GLU A 221 9.10 -16.00 -3.31
C GLU A 221 7.85 -15.24 -2.87
N ILE A 222 6.67 -15.56 -3.43
CA ILE A 222 5.40 -15.01 -2.93
C ILE A 222 5.16 -15.44 -1.48
N ARG A 223 5.40 -16.72 -1.14
CA ARG A 223 5.27 -17.19 0.26
C ARG A 223 6.24 -16.47 1.20
N GLU A 224 7.48 -16.21 0.76
CA GLU A 224 8.44 -15.41 1.52
C GLU A 224 7.94 -13.98 1.74
N ILE A 225 7.43 -13.31 0.70
CA ILE A 225 6.87 -11.96 0.81
C ILE A 225 5.68 -11.92 1.77
N VAL A 226 4.76 -12.88 1.66
CA VAL A 226 3.58 -12.99 2.53
C VAL A 226 3.98 -13.23 3.98
N ALA A 227 4.94 -14.11 4.24
CA ALA A 227 5.45 -14.37 5.59
C ALA A 227 6.14 -13.12 6.18
N TYR A 228 7.00 -12.47 5.40
CA TYR A 228 7.71 -11.26 5.80
C TYR A 228 6.74 -10.10 6.13
N ALA A 229 5.65 -9.98 5.37
CA ALA A 229 4.59 -9.02 5.62
C ALA A 229 3.81 -9.38 6.90
N ALA A 230 3.49 -10.67 7.10
CA ALA A 230 2.73 -11.14 8.26
C ALA A 230 3.47 -10.84 9.59
N ASP A 231 4.79 -11.01 9.64
CA ASP A 231 5.64 -10.65 10.79
C ASP A 231 5.57 -9.14 11.13
N ARG A 232 5.08 -8.33 10.20
CA ARG A 232 4.88 -6.88 10.33
C ARG A 232 3.41 -6.48 10.49
N HIS A 233 2.53 -7.45 10.67
CA HIS A 233 1.08 -7.26 10.70
C HIS A 233 0.54 -6.59 9.43
N ILE A 234 1.16 -6.87 8.28
CA ILE A 234 0.73 -6.40 6.96
C ILE A 234 0.13 -7.59 6.21
N THR A 235 -1.08 -7.43 5.70
CA THR A 235 -1.70 -8.38 4.77
C THR A 235 -1.35 -8.00 3.34
N VAL A 236 -0.89 -8.96 2.55
CA VAL A 236 -0.69 -8.77 1.11
C VAL A 236 -1.99 -9.08 0.39
N LEU A 237 -2.56 -8.06 -0.27
CA LEU A 237 -3.76 -8.14 -1.10
C LEU A 237 -3.32 -8.28 -2.56
N PRO A 238 -3.48 -9.45 -3.20
CA PRO A 238 -3.12 -9.60 -4.60
C PRO A 238 -4.16 -8.96 -5.50
N GLU A 239 -3.71 -8.35 -6.59
CA GLU A 239 -4.54 -7.93 -7.71
C GLU A 239 -4.19 -8.73 -8.95
N ILE A 240 -5.23 -9.30 -9.57
CA ILE A 240 -5.19 -10.02 -10.85
C ILE A 240 -6.24 -9.39 -11.74
N GLU A 241 -5.83 -8.83 -12.84
CA GLU A 241 -6.68 -8.05 -13.71
C GLU A 241 -7.71 -8.86 -14.51
N PHE A 242 -8.98 -8.51 -14.34
CA PHE A 242 -10.13 -8.96 -15.10
C PHE A 242 -11.19 -7.86 -15.20
N PRO A 243 -11.86 -7.64 -16.34
CA PRO A 243 -11.62 -8.25 -17.65
C PRO A 243 -10.65 -7.49 -18.53
N GLY A 244 -10.24 -6.27 -18.15
CA GLY A 244 -9.30 -5.41 -18.85
C GLY A 244 -7.84 -5.73 -18.54
N HIS A 245 -6.94 -4.85 -18.98
CA HIS A 245 -5.51 -4.87 -18.67
C HIS A 245 -4.79 -6.23 -18.90
N ALA A 246 -5.32 -7.07 -19.80
CA ALA A 246 -4.91 -8.47 -20.02
C ALA A 246 -4.08 -8.67 -21.32
N PHE A 247 -3.47 -7.62 -21.82
CA PHE A 247 -2.71 -7.66 -23.09
C PHE A 247 -1.60 -8.71 -23.06
N GLU A 248 -0.89 -8.83 -21.97
CA GLU A 248 0.20 -9.79 -21.74
C GLU A 248 -0.30 -11.24 -21.77
N VAL A 249 -1.51 -11.49 -21.23
CA VAL A 249 -2.12 -12.83 -21.22
C VAL A 249 -2.33 -13.34 -22.65
N PHE A 250 -2.69 -12.47 -23.57
CA PHE A 250 -2.99 -12.87 -24.95
C PHE A 250 -1.76 -13.11 -25.81
N PHE A 251 -0.58 -12.78 -25.34
CA PHE A 251 0.67 -13.29 -25.93
C PHE A 251 0.87 -14.77 -25.60
N ALA A 252 0.58 -15.15 -24.36
CA ALA A 252 0.73 -16.53 -23.90
C ALA A 252 -0.46 -17.43 -24.34
N TYR A 253 -1.68 -16.89 -24.27
CA TYR A 253 -2.96 -17.60 -24.48
C TYR A 253 -3.93 -16.76 -25.33
N PRO A 254 -3.66 -16.58 -26.63
CA PRO A 254 -4.46 -15.69 -27.49
C PRO A 254 -5.91 -16.14 -27.65
N GLU A 255 -6.20 -17.42 -27.45
CA GLU A 255 -7.56 -17.98 -27.52
C GLU A 255 -8.51 -17.45 -26.45
N LEU A 256 -8.01 -16.81 -25.40
CA LEU A 256 -8.80 -16.17 -24.36
C LEU A 256 -9.32 -14.78 -24.77
N SER A 257 -8.81 -14.23 -25.86
CA SER A 257 -9.25 -12.96 -26.43
C SER A 257 -10.40 -13.14 -27.44
N CYS A 258 -11.08 -12.04 -27.77
CA CYS A 258 -12.15 -12.06 -28.79
C CYS A 258 -11.63 -12.34 -30.20
N SER A 259 -10.45 -11.84 -30.56
CA SER A 259 -9.84 -12.04 -31.88
C SER A 259 -9.14 -13.38 -32.02
N GLY A 260 -8.74 -14.00 -30.89
CA GLY A 260 -7.87 -15.17 -30.88
C GLY A 260 -6.45 -14.90 -31.34
N LYS A 261 -5.98 -13.65 -31.28
CA LYS A 261 -4.68 -13.21 -31.76
C LYS A 261 -3.92 -12.44 -30.69
N ALA A 262 -2.63 -12.73 -30.58
CA ALA A 262 -1.73 -11.95 -29.74
C ALA A 262 -1.64 -10.49 -30.21
N GLY A 263 -1.51 -9.55 -29.25
CA GLY A 263 -1.27 -8.14 -29.53
C GLY A 263 -2.43 -7.35 -30.14
N VAL A 264 -3.66 -7.90 -30.12
CA VAL A 264 -4.84 -7.26 -30.74
C VAL A 264 -5.85 -6.77 -29.71
N ASP A 265 -6.21 -7.61 -28.76
CA ASP A 265 -7.19 -7.30 -27.73
C ASP A 265 -6.51 -6.96 -26.41
N HIS A 266 -7.22 -6.21 -25.57
CA HIS A 266 -6.82 -5.85 -24.20
C HIS A 266 -7.76 -6.46 -23.15
N ASP A 267 -8.95 -6.92 -23.59
CA ASP A 267 -10.00 -7.45 -22.73
C ASP A 267 -10.22 -8.93 -23.00
N PHE A 268 -10.46 -9.72 -21.96
CA PHE A 268 -10.86 -11.12 -22.08
C PHE A 268 -12.16 -11.28 -22.87
N CYS A 269 -12.27 -12.38 -23.62
CA CYS A 269 -13.50 -12.74 -24.28
C CYS A 269 -14.50 -13.34 -23.28
N ILE A 270 -15.42 -12.55 -22.74
CA ILE A 270 -16.41 -13.01 -21.75
C ILE A 270 -17.34 -14.08 -22.32
N GLY A 271 -17.59 -14.04 -23.62
CA GLY A 271 -18.39 -15.07 -24.31
C GLY A 271 -17.69 -16.42 -24.51
N ASN A 272 -16.41 -16.52 -24.14
CA ASN A 272 -15.64 -17.76 -24.23
C ASN A 272 -15.65 -18.50 -22.88
N PRO A 273 -16.21 -19.71 -22.77
CA PRO A 273 -16.19 -20.48 -21.52
C PRO A 273 -14.81 -20.73 -20.97
N ALA A 274 -13.78 -20.86 -21.82
CA ALA A 274 -12.39 -21.04 -21.39
C ALA A 274 -11.87 -19.85 -20.56
N THR A 275 -12.40 -18.64 -20.75
CA THR A 275 -12.07 -17.46 -19.93
C THR A 275 -12.43 -17.68 -18.47
N PHE A 276 -13.60 -18.24 -18.19
CA PHE A 276 -14.02 -18.52 -16.81
C PHE A 276 -13.20 -19.65 -16.19
N THR A 277 -12.88 -20.70 -16.96
CA THR A 277 -11.98 -21.77 -16.48
C THR A 277 -10.61 -21.22 -16.11
N PHE A 278 -10.01 -20.43 -17.00
CA PHE A 278 -8.73 -19.76 -16.75
C PHE A 278 -8.78 -18.90 -15.47
N MET A 279 -9.81 -18.07 -15.35
CA MET A 279 -9.99 -17.17 -14.21
C MET A 279 -10.12 -17.94 -12.89
N GLU A 280 -10.99 -18.98 -12.84
CA GLU A 280 -11.20 -19.79 -11.64
C GLU A 280 -9.93 -20.55 -11.23
N GLU A 281 -9.14 -21.01 -12.20
CA GLU A 281 -7.89 -21.72 -11.96
C GLU A 281 -6.78 -20.78 -11.47
N ILE A 282 -6.62 -19.61 -12.07
CA ILE A 282 -5.68 -18.56 -11.59
C ILE A 282 -6.06 -18.09 -10.19
N LEU A 283 -7.32 -17.75 -9.97
CA LEU A 283 -7.78 -17.30 -8.65
C LEU A 283 -7.62 -18.39 -7.58
N SER A 284 -7.76 -19.68 -7.95
CA SER A 284 -7.46 -20.78 -7.01
C SER A 284 -6.01 -20.80 -6.59
N GLU A 285 -5.05 -20.65 -7.52
CA GLU A 285 -3.62 -20.56 -7.18
C GLU A 285 -3.33 -19.33 -6.31
N MET A 286 -3.96 -18.19 -6.59
CA MET A 286 -3.81 -16.98 -5.76
C MET A 286 -4.35 -17.16 -4.34
N ILE A 287 -5.50 -17.81 -4.20
CA ILE A 287 -6.09 -18.11 -2.88
C ILE A 287 -5.16 -19.01 -2.04
N ASP A 288 -4.47 -19.96 -2.68
CA ASP A 288 -3.50 -20.83 -2.01
C ASP A 288 -2.21 -20.11 -1.57
N LEU A 289 -1.83 -19.05 -2.28
CA LEU A 289 -0.63 -18.26 -2.01
C LEU A 289 -0.87 -17.12 -1.02
N PHE A 290 -2.03 -16.47 -1.09
CA PHE A 290 -2.35 -15.28 -0.33
C PHE A 290 -3.45 -15.54 0.70
N PRO A 291 -3.15 -15.44 2.00
CA PRO A 291 -4.15 -15.64 3.07
C PRO A 291 -5.11 -14.44 3.23
N SER A 292 -5.06 -13.46 2.35
CA SER A 292 -5.93 -12.29 2.37
C SER A 292 -7.41 -12.68 2.31
N GLU A 293 -8.24 -12.05 3.13
CA GLU A 293 -9.69 -12.15 3.06
C GLU A 293 -10.23 -11.70 1.69
N TYR A 294 -9.55 -10.76 1.07
CA TYR A 294 -9.91 -10.12 -0.19
C TYR A 294 -8.96 -10.51 -1.31
N ILE A 295 -9.52 -10.60 -2.53
CA ILE A 295 -8.78 -10.63 -3.80
C ILE A 295 -9.26 -9.43 -4.63
N HIS A 296 -8.32 -8.64 -5.11
CA HIS A 296 -8.62 -7.55 -6.04
C HIS A 296 -8.58 -8.08 -7.47
N ILE A 297 -9.59 -7.74 -8.25
CA ILE A 297 -9.74 -8.28 -9.61
C ILE A 297 -9.60 -7.22 -10.71
N GLY A 298 -9.12 -6.02 -10.36
CA GLY A 298 -9.11 -4.87 -11.28
C GLY A 298 -10.53 -4.40 -11.57
N GLY A 299 -11.00 -4.63 -12.76
CA GLY A 299 -12.35 -4.26 -13.22
C GLY A 299 -12.40 -2.96 -13.97
N ASP A 300 -11.28 -2.26 -14.04
CA ASP A 300 -11.11 -0.94 -14.63
C ASP A 300 -10.82 -0.98 -16.12
N GLU A 301 -11.05 0.14 -16.75
CA GLU A 301 -10.67 0.55 -18.12
C GLU A 301 -10.92 -0.48 -19.23
N ALA A 302 -11.81 -1.48 -19.02
CA ALA A 302 -12.14 -2.41 -20.07
C ALA A 302 -12.69 -1.65 -21.31
N ALA A 303 -12.02 -1.79 -22.44
CA ALA A 303 -12.37 -1.07 -23.66
C ALA A 303 -13.74 -1.48 -24.23
N LYS A 304 -14.14 -2.74 -23.99
CA LYS A 304 -15.45 -3.30 -24.36
C LYS A 304 -15.76 -3.29 -25.88
N SER A 305 -14.87 -2.73 -26.69
CA SER A 305 -15.07 -2.57 -28.12
C SER A 305 -15.10 -3.92 -28.87
N SER A 306 -14.26 -4.85 -28.44
CA SER A 306 -14.22 -6.22 -28.97
C SER A 306 -15.51 -6.96 -28.69
N TRP A 307 -16.11 -6.83 -27.50
CA TRP A 307 -17.33 -7.51 -27.10
C TRP A 307 -18.55 -7.14 -27.97
N LYS A 308 -18.61 -5.87 -28.40
CA LYS A 308 -19.69 -5.38 -29.29
C LYS A 308 -19.74 -6.12 -30.63
N LYS A 309 -18.60 -6.63 -31.08
CA LYS A 309 -18.43 -7.29 -32.38
C LYS A 309 -18.24 -8.80 -32.27
N CYS A 310 -17.85 -9.31 -31.12
CA CYS A 310 -17.53 -10.73 -30.91
C CYS A 310 -18.81 -11.60 -30.93
N PRO A 311 -18.92 -12.59 -31.85
CA PRO A 311 -20.08 -13.44 -31.89
C PRO A 311 -20.36 -14.21 -30.61
N LYS A 312 -19.29 -14.66 -29.90
CA LYS A 312 -19.40 -15.38 -28.62
C LYS A 312 -19.97 -14.46 -27.51
N CYS A 313 -19.47 -13.24 -27.38
CA CYS A 313 -19.97 -12.26 -26.40
C CYS A 313 -21.41 -11.87 -26.70
N GLN A 314 -21.74 -11.62 -27.97
CA GLN A 314 -23.11 -11.32 -28.39
C GLN A 314 -24.08 -12.49 -28.18
N ALA A 315 -23.61 -13.73 -28.35
CA ALA A 315 -24.43 -14.93 -28.08
C ALA A 315 -24.70 -15.07 -26.58
N LEU A 316 -23.70 -14.86 -25.73
CA LEU A 316 -23.85 -14.85 -24.28
C LEU A 316 -24.82 -13.76 -23.82
N MET A 317 -24.66 -12.53 -24.32
CA MET A 317 -25.59 -11.42 -24.01
C MET A 317 -27.05 -11.78 -24.32
N ARG A 318 -27.31 -12.36 -25.50
CA ARG A 318 -28.68 -12.81 -25.86
C ARG A 318 -29.19 -13.90 -24.94
N LYS A 319 -28.33 -14.86 -24.60
CA LYS A 319 -28.69 -16.00 -23.73
C LYS A 319 -29.07 -15.53 -22.33
N GLU A 320 -28.30 -14.62 -21.76
CA GLU A 320 -28.47 -14.13 -20.41
C GLU A 320 -29.39 -12.88 -20.33
N GLY A 321 -29.90 -12.38 -21.45
CA GLY A 321 -30.80 -11.21 -21.51
C GLY A 321 -30.13 -9.88 -21.23
N LEU A 322 -28.81 -9.79 -21.43
CA LEU A 322 -28.01 -8.58 -21.15
C LEU A 322 -28.21 -7.53 -22.26
N LYS A 323 -28.44 -6.27 -21.88
CA LYS A 323 -28.83 -5.20 -22.80
C LYS A 323 -27.66 -4.53 -23.48
N ASN A 324 -26.50 -4.44 -22.79
CA ASN A 324 -25.31 -3.75 -23.24
C ASN A 324 -24.05 -4.42 -22.70
N VAL A 325 -22.89 -3.93 -23.13
CA VAL A 325 -21.58 -4.49 -22.74
C VAL A 325 -21.19 -4.15 -21.29
N ASP A 326 -21.83 -3.17 -20.65
CA ASP A 326 -21.60 -2.88 -19.23
C ASP A 326 -22.30 -3.94 -18.37
N GLU A 327 -23.50 -4.38 -18.76
CA GLU A 327 -24.16 -5.53 -18.14
C GLU A 327 -23.39 -6.84 -18.40
N LEU A 328 -22.67 -6.95 -19.54
CA LEU A 328 -21.79 -8.10 -19.77
C LEU A 328 -20.58 -8.10 -18.85
N GLN A 329 -19.96 -6.93 -18.58
CA GLN A 329 -18.91 -6.80 -17.57
C GLN A 329 -19.45 -7.15 -16.18
N SER A 330 -20.58 -6.58 -15.81
CA SER A 330 -21.25 -6.89 -14.54
C SER A 330 -21.53 -8.39 -14.40
N TYR A 331 -22.01 -9.05 -15.42
CA TYR A 331 -22.21 -10.51 -15.44
C TYR A 331 -20.90 -11.26 -15.09
N MET A 332 -19.77 -10.86 -15.67
CA MET A 332 -18.47 -11.47 -15.35
C MET A 332 -18.10 -11.22 -13.90
N ILE A 333 -18.21 -9.96 -13.41
CA ILE A 333 -17.88 -9.60 -12.03
C ILE A 333 -18.71 -10.43 -11.03
N HIS A 334 -20.01 -10.59 -11.27
CA HIS A 334 -20.85 -11.44 -10.43
C HIS A 334 -20.37 -12.90 -10.40
N ARG A 335 -19.99 -13.45 -11.55
CA ARG A 335 -19.44 -14.82 -11.63
C ARG A 335 -18.13 -14.97 -10.87
N VAL A 336 -17.26 -13.95 -10.92
CA VAL A 336 -16.02 -13.91 -10.11
C VAL A 336 -16.34 -13.84 -8.62
N GLU A 337 -17.27 -12.98 -8.24
CA GLU A 337 -17.69 -12.86 -6.84
C GLU A 337 -18.24 -14.18 -6.29
N GLU A 338 -19.19 -14.81 -7.02
CA GLU A 338 -19.73 -16.12 -6.64
C GLU A 338 -18.62 -17.17 -6.42
N PHE A 339 -17.63 -17.19 -7.32
CA PHE A 339 -16.50 -18.09 -7.20
C PHE A 339 -15.67 -17.78 -5.94
N LEU A 340 -15.29 -16.52 -5.72
CA LEU A 340 -14.51 -16.11 -4.55
C LEU A 340 -15.24 -16.39 -3.25
N LEU A 341 -16.54 -16.08 -3.16
CA LEU A 341 -17.38 -16.39 -1.99
C LEU A 341 -17.46 -17.89 -1.72
N SER A 342 -17.52 -18.73 -2.75
CA SER A 342 -17.49 -20.21 -2.62
C SER A 342 -16.17 -20.71 -1.99
N LYS A 343 -15.11 -19.93 -2.10
CA LYS A 343 -13.78 -20.18 -1.50
C LYS A 343 -13.56 -19.42 -0.18
N GLY A 344 -14.57 -18.74 0.35
CA GLY A 344 -14.48 -17.96 1.58
C GLY A 344 -13.63 -16.69 1.41
N ARG A 345 -13.57 -16.13 0.21
CA ARG A 345 -12.90 -14.87 -0.12
C ARG A 345 -13.90 -13.83 -0.60
N LYS A 346 -13.55 -12.56 -0.47
CA LYS A 346 -14.34 -11.41 -0.92
C LYS A 346 -13.66 -10.72 -2.10
N LEU A 347 -14.46 -10.09 -2.93
CA LEU A 347 -14.03 -9.35 -4.10
C LEU A 347 -13.78 -7.88 -3.75
N ILE A 348 -12.66 -7.33 -4.22
CA ILE A 348 -12.46 -5.89 -4.41
C ILE A 348 -12.30 -5.63 -5.90
N GLY A 349 -12.82 -4.51 -6.39
CA GLY A 349 -12.54 -4.00 -7.73
C GLY A 349 -12.54 -2.49 -7.76
N TRP A 350 -11.91 -1.93 -8.79
CA TRP A 350 -11.94 -0.50 -9.07
C TRP A 350 -13.37 -0.02 -9.32
N ASP A 351 -13.63 1.27 -9.21
CA ASP A 351 -15.01 1.80 -9.20
C ASP A 351 -15.79 1.63 -10.52
N GLU A 352 -15.16 1.13 -11.60
CA GLU A 352 -15.82 0.69 -12.83
C GLU A 352 -16.68 -0.55 -12.64
N ILE A 353 -16.48 -1.36 -11.59
CA ILE A 353 -17.38 -2.48 -11.27
C ILE A 353 -18.80 -2.03 -10.92
N LEU A 354 -19.02 -0.73 -10.71
CA LEU A 354 -20.36 -0.13 -10.57
C LEU A 354 -21.15 -0.09 -11.89
N GLU A 355 -20.47 -0.26 -13.03
CA GLU A 355 -21.08 -0.19 -14.34
C GLU A 355 -21.87 -1.47 -14.65
N GLY A 356 -23.07 -1.32 -15.16
CA GLY A 356 -23.95 -2.47 -15.46
C GLY A 356 -24.58 -3.16 -14.26
N GLY A 357 -24.18 -2.83 -13.04
CA GLY A 357 -24.70 -3.39 -11.78
C GLY A 357 -23.61 -3.95 -10.89
N LEU A 358 -23.55 -3.49 -9.64
CA LEU A 358 -22.56 -3.94 -8.68
C LEU A 358 -22.91 -5.31 -8.11
N ALA A 359 -21.92 -6.18 -7.98
CA ALA A 359 -22.04 -7.48 -7.32
C ALA A 359 -22.34 -7.30 -5.81
N PRO A 360 -23.20 -8.14 -5.20
CA PRO A 360 -23.82 -7.85 -3.88
C PRO A 360 -22.86 -7.65 -2.72
N GLU A 361 -21.76 -8.39 -2.66
CA GLU A 361 -20.80 -8.37 -1.54
C GLU A 361 -19.49 -7.66 -1.90
N ALA A 362 -19.39 -7.09 -3.12
CA ALA A 362 -18.18 -6.47 -3.61
C ALA A 362 -17.82 -5.22 -2.81
N THR A 363 -16.53 -5.08 -2.49
CA THR A 363 -15.93 -3.83 -1.99
C THR A 363 -15.44 -3.00 -3.17
N VAL A 364 -15.72 -1.71 -3.17
CA VAL A 364 -15.36 -0.80 -4.25
C VAL A 364 -14.14 0.03 -3.87
N MET A 365 -13.10 0.00 -4.72
CA MET A 365 -11.94 0.88 -4.60
C MET A 365 -12.11 2.05 -5.57
N SER A 366 -12.29 3.28 -5.03
CA SER A 366 -12.65 4.47 -5.80
C SER A 366 -11.41 5.28 -6.15
N TRP A 367 -10.96 5.22 -7.41
CA TRP A 367 -9.76 5.91 -7.90
C TRP A 367 -10.08 7.12 -8.80
N ARG A 368 -11.19 7.10 -9.53
CA ARG A 368 -11.64 8.20 -10.42
C ARG A 368 -12.24 9.38 -9.66
N GLY A 369 -11.78 9.63 -8.43
CA GLY A 369 -12.28 10.64 -7.53
C GLY A 369 -13.19 10.05 -6.44
N GLU A 370 -14.03 10.90 -5.81
CA GLU A 370 -14.83 10.51 -4.66
C GLU A 370 -16.21 9.92 -5.03
N SER A 371 -16.67 10.18 -6.24
CA SER A 371 -18.06 9.91 -6.64
C SER A 371 -18.42 8.43 -6.62
N GLY A 372 -17.51 7.55 -7.07
CA GLY A 372 -17.67 6.10 -7.03
C GLY A 372 -17.84 5.58 -5.62
N GLY A 373 -16.95 6.01 -4.73
CA GLY A 373 -17.01 5.65 -3.31
C GLY A 373 -18.27 6.12 -2.61
N ILE A 374 -18.70 7.39 -2.82
CA ILE A 374 -19.94 7.91 -2.27
C ILE A 374 -21.16 7.12 -2.76
N LYS A 375 -21.19 6.77 -4.05
CA LYS A 375 -22.26 5.96 -4.63
C LYS A 375 -22.33 4.59 -3.99
N SER A 376 -21.20 3.91 -3.87
CA SER A 376 -21.09 2.56 -3.29
C SER A 376 -21.49 2.55 -1.81
N ALA A 377 -21.00 3.51 -1.03
CA ALA A 377 -21.37 3.64 0.38
C ALA A 377 -22.87 3.87 0.59
N ARG A 378 -23.52 4.66 -0.29
CA ARG A 378 -24.99 4.85 -0.28
C ARG A 378 -25.76 3.58 -0.64
N MET A 379 -25.14 2.66 -1.37
CA MET A 379 -25.71 1.34 -1.67
C MET A 379 -25.45 0.32 -0.56
N GLY A 380 -24.68 0.69 0.48
CA GLY A 380 -24.37 -0.17 1.63
C GLY A 380 -23.11 -1.01 1.49
N HIS A 381 -22.28 -0.76 0.47
CA HIS A 381 -21.02 -1.48 0.26
C HIS A 381 -19.85 -0.86 1.03
N ASP A 382 -18.88 -1.69 1.38
CA ASP A 382 -17.60 -1.23 1.88
C ASP A 382 -16.84 -0.50 0.76
N VAL A 383 -16.07 0.54 1.14
CA VAL A 383 -15.37 1.40 0.19
C VAL A 383 -13.94 1.64 0.64
N ILE A 384 -13.01 1.55 -0.30
CA ILE A 384 -11.64 1.99 -0.13
C ILE A 384 -11.44 3.23 -1.02
N MET A 385 -11.04 4.35 -0.41
CA MET A 385 -10.85 5.62 -1.11
C MET A 385 -9.39 5.77 -1.55
N THR A 386 -9.20 5.86 -2.87
CA THR A 386 -7.89 6.05 -3.51
C THR A 386 -7.94 7.08 -4.64
N PRO A 387 -8.59 8.26 -4.44
CA PRO A 387 -8.73 9.23 -5.53
C PRO A 387 -7.38 9.66 -6.06
N GLY A 388 -7.15 9.45 -7.36
CA GLY A 388 -5.87 9.63 -8.02
C GLY A 388 -5.31 11.04 -7.87
N GLU A 389 -6.16 12.05 -7.92
CA GLU A 389 -5.78 13.46 -7.75
C GLU A 389 -5.05 13.76 -6.41
N TYR A 390 -5.24 12.93 -5.38
CA TYR A 390 -4.71 13.18 -4.04
C TYR A 390 -3.74 12.09 -3.54
N LEU A 391 -3.87 10.86 -4.03
CA LEU A 391 -3.21 9.70 -3.42
C LEU A 391 -2.27 8.96 -4.38
N TYR A 392 -2.24 9.30 -5.66
CA TYR A 392 -1.31 8.69 -6.61
C TYR A 392 0.05 9.39 -6.56
N PHE A 393 1.11 8.60 -6.46
CA PHE A 393 2.50 9.12 -6.41
C PHE A 393 3.17 9.20 -7.79
N ASP A 394 2.54 8.70 -8.83
CA ASP A 394 2.97 8.78 -10.22
C ASP A 394 2.65 10.12 -10.89
N PHE A 395 1.88 10.99 -10.21
CA PHE A 395 1.72 12.37 -10.60
C PHE A 395 2.93 13.22 -10.18
N TYR A 396 3.25 14.23 -10.97
CA TYR A 396 4.23 15.22 -10.55
C TYR A 396 3.76 15.97 -9.31
N GLN A 397 4.60 16.00 -8.29
CA GLN A 397 4.29 16.66 -7.00
C GLN A 397 4.64 18.14 -6.99
N ALA A 398 5.30 18.64 -8.04
CA ALA A 398 5.67 20.03 -8.25
C ALA A 398 5.80 20.31 -9.77
N ASP A 399 6.40 21.46 -10.16
CA ASP A 399 6.68 21.75 -11.57
C ASP A 399 7.47 20.59 -12.22
N PRO A 400 6.96 19.92 -13.27
CA PRO A 400 7.61 18.79 -13.92
C PRO A 400 9.07 19.03 -14.32
N ARG A 401 9.42 20.27 -14.65
CA ARG A 401 10.79 20.67 -15.01
C ARG A 401 11.79 20.57 -13.87
N THR A 402 11.32 20.49 -12.63
CA THR A 402 12.13 20.42 -11.41
C THR A 402 12.08 19.04 -10.72
N GLN A 403 11.35 18.11 -11.32
CA GLN A 403 11.13 16.77 -10.78
C GLN A 403 11.87 15.73 -11.61
N PRO A 404 12.24 14.57 -11.03
CA PRO A 404 12.58 13.39 -11.82
C PRO A 404 11.43 13.04 -12.78
N TYR A 405 11.77 12.42 -13.89
CA TYR A 405 10.77 11.94 -14.85
C TYR A 405 9.81 10.94 -14.19
N ALA A 406 8.52 11.22 -14.26
CA ALA A 406 7.49 10.33 -13.75
C ALA A 406 7.06 9.32 -14.84
N ILE A 407 7.01 8.03 -14.48
CA ILE A 407 6.68 6.96 -15.43
C ILE A 407 5.27 7.14 -16.01
N GLY A 408 4.31 7.63 -15.25
CA GLY A 408 2.96 7.93 -15.72
C GLY A 408 2.84 9.20 -16.58
N GLY A 409 3.77 10.13 -16.45
CA GLY A 409 3.77 11.38 -17.23
C GLY A 409 2.65 12.36 -16.88
N TYR A 410 1.98 12.20 -15.75
CA TYR A 410 0.82 13.01 -15.32
C TYR A 410 1.22 14.27 -14.55
#